data_733fd275f0e2996c3ead805c01b6e81e
#
_entry.id   733fd275f0e2996c3ead805c01b6e81e
#
_cell.length_a   1.000
_cell.length_b   1.000
_cell.length_c   1.000
_cell.angle_alpha   90.00
_cell.angle_beta   90.00
_cell.angle_gamma   90.00
#
_symmetry.space_group_name_H-M   'P 1'
#
loop_
_entity.id
_entity.type
_entity.pdbx_description
1 polymer ?
#
loop_
_entity_poly.entity_id
_entity_poly.type
_entity_poly.pdbx_seq_one_letter_code
_entity_poly.pdbx_strand_id
1 'polypeptide(L)'
;RSSDLWSGVGLANVLTPNLLKTIKTRRRRKIQAADVLIIDEVSMMHAWLFDMVDQVCREVRHDPRPFGGLQVVLSGDFFQLPPVSVSGRDRDVLPPGPDFVASRERYAKAGLNPEGFVTESLVWGELAPVICYLTEQHRQDDGRLLHVLTDIRAGCVDQDDRDALVTRLGRSEERR
;
A
#
# COMPACT_ATOMS: atom_id res chain seq x y z
N ARG A 1 10.60 -12.47 -14.80
CA ARG A 1 9.51 -13.24 -14.17
C ARG A 1 9.15 -12.54 -12.87
N SER A 2 8.01 -11.85 -12.84
CA SER A 2 7.41 -11.35 -11.60
C SER A 2 7.16 -12.55 -10.69
N SER A 3 7.79 -12.60 -9.55
CA SER A 3 7.52 -13.61 -8.54
C SER A 3 6.85 -12.92 -7.39
N ASP A 4 5.59 -13.27 -7.13
CA ASP A 4 4.90 -12.87 -5.92
C ASP A 4 5.68 -13.35 -4.69
N LEU A 5 6.30 -12.43 -3.99
CA LEU A 5 7.09 -12.70 -2.79
C LEU A 5 6.20 -12.83 -1.54
N TRP A 6 4.98 -12.25 -1.58
CA TRP A 6 4.14 -12.03 -0.41
C TRP A 6 2.86 -12.84 -0.37
N SER A 7 2.41 -13.44 -1.48
CA SER A 7 1.26 -14.34 -1.46
C SER A 7 1.53 -15.50 -0.49
N GLY A 8 0.89 -15.44 0.67
CA GLY A 8 0.97 -16.46 1.71
C GLY A 8 1.98 -16.19 2.85
N VAL A 9 2.50 -14.97 3.03
CA VAL A 9 3.02 -14.50 4.31
C VAL A 9 1.82 -14.11 5.17
N GLY A 10 0.86 -14.80 5.43
CA GLY A 10 -0.34 -14.57 6.24
C GLY A 10 -0.60 -13.10 6.64
N LEU A 11 -1.83 -12.74 6.88
CA LEU A 11 -2.22 -11.44 7.45
C LEU A 11 -1.82 -11.41 8.94
N ALA A 12 -0.54 -11.23 9.23
CA ALA A 12 -0.08 -10.96 10.59
C ALA A 12 -0.07 -9.45 10.80
N ASN A 13 -0.68 -8.98 11.87
CA ASN A 13 -0.74 -7.55 12.21
C ASN A 13 0.58 -7.03 12.82
N VAL A 14 1.51 -7.90 13.13
CA VAL A 14 2.82 -7.60 13.72
C VAL A 14 3.85 -8.64 13.33
N LEU A 15 5.06 -8.22 13.06
CA LEU A 15 6.20 -9.10 12.86
C LEU A 15 6.56 -9.76 14.20
N THR A 16 6.36 -11.05 14.29
CA THR A 16 6.81 -11.84 15.44
C THR A 16 7.96 -12.78 15.05
N PRO A 17 8.81 -13.20 16.00
CA PRO A 17 9.84 -14.22 15.74
C PRO A 17 9.26 -15.51 15.13
N ASN A 18 8.01 -15.83 15.46
CA ASN A 18 7.30 -16.96 14.89
C ASN A 18 6.94 -16.76 13.42
N LEU A 19 6.51 -15.54 13.03
CA LEU A 19 6.24 -15.22 11.63
C LEU A 19 7.50 -15.42 10.78
N LEU A 20 8.64 -14.94 11.24
CA LEU A 20 9.93 -15.14 10.56
C LEU A 20 10.27 -16.63 10.37
N LYS A 21 9.98 -17.47 11.38
CA LYS A 21 10.19 -18.93 11.30
C LYS A 21 9.24 -19.59 10.28
N THR A 22 8.03 -19.04 10.09
CA THR A 22 7.04 -19.59 9.14
C THR A 22 7.36 -19.27 7.68
N ILE A 23 8.23 -18.29 7.42
CA ILE A 23 8.66 -17.95 6.06
C ILE A 23 9.44 -19.12 5.48
N LYS A 24 8.84 -19.80 4.51
CA LYS A 24 9.43 -20.96 3.86
C LYS A 24 10.81 -20.65 3.28
N THR A 25 11.77 -21.57 3.40
CA THR A 25 13.15 -21.44 2.90
C THR A 25 13.22 -20.94 1.45
N ARG A 26 12.33 -21.40 0.59
CA ARG A 26 12.27 -20.96 -0.81
C ARG A 26 12.02 -19.43 -0.93
N ARG A 27 11.17 -18.85 -0.05
CA ARG A 27 10.89 -17.41 -0.04
C ARG A 27 12.06 -16.63 0.51
N ARG A 28 12.66 -17.09 1.62
CA ARG A 28 13.87 -16.48 2.17
C ARG A 28 14.95 -16.35 1.11
N ARG A 29 15.21 -17.44 0.36
CA ARG A 29 16.20 -17.41 -0.74
C ARG A 29 15.84 -16.42 -1.85
N LYS A 30 14.55 -16.25 -2.18
CA LYS A 30 14.13 -15.26 -3.18
C LYS A 30 14.38 -13.83 -2.68
N ILE A 31 14.04 -13.52 -1.43
CA ILE A 31 14.30 -12.20 -0.83
C ILE A 31 15.81 -11.93 -0.76
N GLN A 32 16.60 -12.94 -0.40
CA GLN A 32 18.07 -12.82 -0.34
C GLN A 32 18.70 -12.58 -1.71
N ALA A 33 18.17 -13.19 -2.76
CA ALA A 33 18.69 -13.10 -4.13
C ALA A 33 18.10 -11.95 -4.95
N ALA A 34 17.14 -11.20 -4.40
CA ALA A 34 16.55 -10.06 -5.09
C ALA A 34 17.46 -8.83 -5.02
N ASP A 35 17.46 -8.06 -6.09
CA ASP A 35 18.11 -6.74 -6.14
C ASP A 35 17.07 -5.61 -5.99
N VAL A 36 15.85 -5.85 -6.46
CA VAL A 36 14.76 -4.87 -6.51
C VAL A 36 13.50 -5.46 -5.90
N LEU A 37 12.82 -4.66 -5.07
CA LEU A 37 11.47 -4.90 -4.58
C LEU A 37 10.53 -3.93 -5.28
N ILE A 38 9.53 -4.46 -6.00
CA ILE A 38 8.48 -3.65 -6.63
C ILE A 38 7.18 -3.89 -5.86
N ILE A 39 6.56 -2.80 -5.41
CA ILE A 39 5.24 -2.82 -4.77
C ILE A 39 4.31 -1.97 -5.64
N ASP A 40 3.38 -2.63 -6.28
CA ASP A 40 2.34 -1.99 -7.08
C ASP A 40 1.10 -1.70 -6.24
N GLU A 41 0.29 -0.72 -6.63
CA GLU A 41 -0.92 -0.27 -5.91
C GLU A 41 -0.64 0.07 -4.43
N VAL A 42 0.50 0.70 -4.17
CA VAL A 42 0.97 0.99 -2.81
C VAL A 42 0.03 1.88 -2.00
N SER A 43 -0.86 2.64 -2.67
CA SER A 43 -1.91 3.44 -2.04
C SER A 43 -2.92 2.61 -1.22
N MET A 44 -3.07 1.33 -1.55
CA MET A 44 -3.96 0.41 -0.82
C MET A 44 -3.28 -0.29 0.36
N MET A 45 -1.99 -0.03 0.58
CA MET A 45 -1.20 -0.67 1.63
C MET A 45 -1.19 0.18 2.91
N HIS A 46 -1.48 -0.42 4.05
CA HIS A 46 -1.35 0.24 5.35
C HIS A 46 0.11 0.52 5.72
N ALA A 47 0.36 1.60 6.45
CA ALA A 47 1.67 1.96 6.97
C ALA A 47 2.33 0.83 7.77
N TRP A 48 1.57 0.19 8.69
CA TRP A 48 2.08 -0.92 9.49
C TRP A 48 2.50 -2.13 8.65
N LEU A 49 1.80 -2.39 7.53
CA LEU A 49 2.12 -3.51 6.64
C LEU A 49 3.42 -3.21 5.86
N PHE A 50 3.61 -1.95 5.45
CA PHE A 50 4.82 -1.51 4.77
C PHE A 50 6.06 -1.64 5.69
N ASP A 51 5.94 -1.23 6.96
CA ASP A 51 6.98 -1.42 7.96
C ASP A 51 7.26 -2.90 8.26
N MET A 52 6.23 -3.75 8.25
CA MET A 52 6.42 -5.18 8.41
C MET A 52 7.21 -5.78 7.24
N VAL A 53 6.95 -5.34 6.01
CA VAL A 53 7.71 -5.76 4.82
C VAL A 53 9.16 -5.34 4.93
N ASP A 54 9.43 -4.10 5.36
CA ASP A 54 10.78 -3.60 5.63
C ASP A 54 11.51 -4.49 6.63
N GLN A 55 10.90 -4.74 7.79
CA GLN A 55 11.51 -5.55 8.85
C GLN A 55 11.83 -6.98 8.39
N VAL A 56 10.91 -7.61 7.65
CA VAL A 56 11.17 -8.94 7.06
C VAL A 56 12.37 -8.92 6.13
N CYS A 57 12.49 -7.90 5.29
CA CYS A 57 13.62 -7.77 4.37
C CYS A 57 14.94 -7.59 5.13
N ARG A 58 15.00 -6.71 6.13
CA ARG A 58 16.18 -6.50 6.97
C ARG A 58 16.63 -7.80 7.64
N GLU A 59 15.71 -8.52 8.26
CA GLU A 59 16.00 -9.78 8.96
C GLU A 59 16.46 -10.89 8.01
N VAL A 60 15.79 -11.07 6.89
CA VAL A 60 16.11 -12.13 5.93
C VAL A 60 17.43 -11.89 5.22
N ARG A 61 17.76 -10.63 4.94
CA ARG A 61 19.00 -10.23 4.25
C ARG A 61 20.17 -9.96 5.20
N HIS A 62 19.90 -9.91 6.52
CA HIS A 62 20.87 -9.53 7.54
C HIS A 62 21.51 -8.16 7.27
N ASP A 63 20.70 -7.21 6.82
CA ASP A 63 21.14 -5.85 6.47
C ASP A 63 20.21 -4.84 7.16
N PRO A 64 20.74 -3.92 8.01
CA PRO A 64 19.94 -2.96 8.77
C PRO A 64 19.38 -1.81 7.93
N ARG A 65 19.83 -1.63 6.69
CA ARG A 65 19.31 -0.59 5.80
C ARG A 65 17.85 -0.83 5.46
N PRO A 66 17.09 0.22 5.07
CA PRO A 66 15.70 0.07 4.63
C PRO A 66 15.56 -1.08 3.62
N PHE A 67 14.55 -1.92 3.86
CA PHE A 67 14.26 -3.12 3.06
C PHE A 67 15.45 -4.07 2.86
N GLY A 68 16.38 -4.10 3.84
CA GLY A 68 17.58 -4.93 3.73
C GLY A 68 18.48 -4.53 2.57
N GLY A 69 18.54 -3.25 2.24
CA GLY A 69 19.34 -2.69 1.15
C GLY A 69 18.84 -3.01 -0.25
N LEU A 70 17.59 -3.47 -0.40
CA LEU A 70 16.94 -3.60 -1.71
C LEU A 70 16.69 -2.22 -2.32
N GLN A 71 16.79 -2.12 -3.65
CA GLN A 71 16.17 -1.01 -4.36
C GLN A 71 14.65 -1.18 -4.30
N VAL A 72 13.94 -0.17 -3.79
CA VAL A 72 12.48 -0.20 -3.69
C VAL A 72 11.86 0.66 -4.77
N VAL A 73 10.94 0.09 -5.53
CA VAL A 73 10.14 0.78 -6.54
C VAL A 73 8.67 0.69 -6.11
N LEU A 74 8.05 1.83 -5.91
CA LEU A 74 6.66 1.95 -5.48
C LEU A 74 5.84 2.55 -6.61
N SER A 75 4.68 1.98 -6.88
CA SER A 75 3.73 2.48 -7.87
C SER A 75 2.34 2.57 -7.22
N GLY A 76 1.61 3.64 -7.47
CA GLY A 76 0.25 3.80 -6.92
C GLY A 76 -0.31 5.19 -7.16
N ASP A 77 -1.60 5.32 -6.90
CA ASP A 77 -2.34 6.58 -7.01
C ASP A 77 -3.11 6.84 -5.72
N PHE A 78 -2.63 7.79 -4.91
CA PHE A 78 -3.23 8.13 -3.62
C PHE A 78 -4.58 8.85 -3.73
N PHE A 79 -5.03 9.19 -4.93
CA PHE A 79 -6.38 9.69 -5.21
C PHE A 79 -7.39 8.58 -5.57
N GLN A 80 -6.92 7.31 -5.65
CA GLN A 80 -7.77 6.15 -5.83
C GLN A 80 -8.17 5.55 -4.46
N LEU A 81 -8.27 4.21 -4.38
CA LEU A 81 -8.72 3.55 -3.17
C LEU A 81 -7.65 3.64 -2.05
N PRO A 82 -8.05 4.15 -0.87
CA PRO A 82 -7.18 4.13 0.30
C PRO A 82 -7.05 2.71 0.88
N PRO A 83 -6.13 2.51 1.84
CA PRO A 83 -6.08 1.27 2.61
C PRO A 83 -7.43 0.99 3.26
N VAL A 84 -7.93 -0.25 3.11
CA VAL A 84 -9.21 -0.66 3.70
C VAL A 84 -8.94 -1.25 5.06
N SER A 85 -9.38 -0.57 6.11
CA SER A 85 -9.38 -1.14 7.47
C SER A 85 -10.38 -2.29 7.53
N VAL A 86 -9.94 -3.47 7.92
CA VAL A 86 -10.82 -4.60 8.18
C VAL A 86 -11.75 -4.21 9.31
N SER A 87 -13.00 -3.89 8.95
CA SER A 87 -13.99 -3.47 9.93
C SER A 87 -14.36 -4.61 10.88
N GLY A 88 -14.25 -4.32 12.17
CA GLY A 88 -14.94 -4.82 13.36
C GLY A 88 -15.30 -6.29 13.55
N ARG A 89 -15.49 -7.10 12.52
CA ARG A 89 -15.93 -8.49 12.68
C ARG A 89 -14.80 -9.50 12.90
N ASP A 90 -13.59 -9.18 12.45
CA ASP A 90 -12.41 -10.04 12.66
C ASP A 90 -11.51 -9.55 13.84
N ARG A 91 -11.94 -8.51 14.58
CA ARG A 91 -11.20 -8.02 15.76
C ARG A 91 -11.33 -8.90 16.99
N ASP A 92 -12.25 -9.84 16.98
CA ASP A 92 -12.59 -10.67 18.16
C ASP A 92 -11.67 -11.89 18.37
N VAL A 93 -10.61 -12.04 17.59
CA VAL A 93 -9.90 -13.33 17.58
C VAL A 93 -8.80 -13.46 18.62
N LEU A 94 -8.15 -12.38 19.08
CA LEU A 94 -7.19 -12.45 20.22
C LEU A 94 -6.90 -11.04 20.77
N PRO A 95 -6.72 -10.90 22.09
CA PRO A 95 -6.22 -9.64 22.65
C PRO A 95 -4.87 -9.31 22.02
N PRO A 96 -4.59 -8.03 21.73
CA PRO A 96 -3.34 -7.61 21.12
C PRO A 96 -2.16 -8.01 22.01
N GLY A 97 -1.24 -8.82 21.46
CA GLY A 97 -0.02 -9.21 22.18
C GLY A 97 0.88 -8.01 22.48
N PRO A 98 1.86 -8.16 23.38
CA PRO A 98 2.78 -7.07 23.76
C PRO A 98 3.51 -6.45 22.58
N ASP A 99 3.86 -7.22 21.56
CA ASP A 99 4.52 -6.72 20.36
C ASP A 99 3.64 -5.78 19.54
N PHE A 100 2.32 -6.04 19.51
CA PHE A 100 1.35 -5.18 18.85
C PHE A 100 1.21 -3.83 19.57
N VAL A 101 1.15 -3.86 20.92
CA VAL A 101 1.09 -2.64 21.74
C VAL A 101 2.35 -1.81 21.53
N ALA A 102 3.52 -2.43 21.61
CA ALA A 102 4.80 -1.75 21.41
C ALA A 102 4.92 -1.14 19.99
N SER A 103 4.40 -1.82 18.97
CA SER A 103 4.35 -1.28 17.62
C SER A 103 3.49 -0.01 17.56
N ARG A 104 2.28 -0.04 18.12
CA ARG A 104 1.39 1.13 18.15
C ARG A 104 1.97 2.31 18.94
N GLU A 105 2.65 2.06 20.05
CA GLU A 105 3.34 3.10 20.81
C GLU A 105 4.43 3.82 19.99
N ARG A 106 5.15 3.11 19.12
CA ARG A 106 6.14 3.71 18.22
C ARG A 106 5.49 4.68 17.24
N TYR A 107 4.36 4.31 16.64
CA TYR A 107 3.59 5.18 15.77
C TYR A 107 3.05 6.40 16.51
N ALA A 108 2.46 6.20 17.70
CA ALA A 108 1.95 7.29 18.53
C ALA A 108 3.04 8.30 18.92
N LYS A 109 4.23 7.83 19.29
CA LYS A 109 5.38 8.69 19.60
C LYS A 109 5.86 9.49 18.39
N ALA A 110 5.74 8.93 17.20
CA ALA A 110 6.10 9.59 15.93
C ALA A 110 5.00 10.51 15.40
N GLY A 111 3.80 10.51 16.00
CA GLY A 111 2.64 11.24 15.49
C GLY A 111 2.09 10.68 14.17
N LEU A 112 2.31 9.38 13.92
CA LEU A 112 1.93 8.69 12.69
C LEU A 112 0.74 7.75 12.92
N ASN A 113 0.01 7.42 11.85
CA ASN A 113 -1.12 6.51 11.88
C ASN A 113 -0.76 5.16 11.24
N PRO A 114 -0.70 4.06 12.00
CA PRO A 114 -0.37 2.75 11.43
C PRO A 114 -1.41 2.26 10.41
N GLU A 115 -2.66 2.69 10.51
CA GLU A 115 -3.74 2.35 9.57
C GLU A 115 -3.83 3.33 8.38
N GLY A 116 -2.95 4.32 8.33
CA GLY A 116 -2.87 5.29 7.25
C GLY A 116 -2.14 4.78 6.01
N PHE A 117 -1.84 5.68 5.10
CA PHE A 117 -1.06 5.39 3.91
C PHE A 117 0.39 5.01 4.24
N VAL A 118 1.08 4.38 3.30
CA VAL A 118 2.51 4.01 3.45
C VAL A 118 3.40 5.21 3.78
N THR A 119 3.02 6.42 3.40
CA THR A 119 3.70 7.67 3.73
C THR A 119 3.74 7.96 5.24
N GLU A 120 2.85 7.33 5.99
CA GLU A 120 2.81 7.37 7.46
C GLU A 120 3.56 6.20 8.10
N SER A 121 4.29 5.39 7.34
CA SER A 121 5.12 4.33 7.90
C SER A 121 6.38 4.90 8.57
N LEU A 122 6.87 4.18 9.58
CA LEU A 122 8.08 4.56 10.31
C LEU A 122 9.32 4.55 9.40
N VAL A 123 9.37 3.63 8.42
CA VAL A 123 10.49 3.51 7.48
C VAL A 123 10.45 4.56 6.37
N TRP A 124 9.33 5.23 6.13
CA TRP A 124 9.19 6.17 5.01
C TRP A 124 10.24 7.27 5.00
N GLY A 125 10.47 7.90 6.16
CA GLY A 125 11.47 8.96 6.31
C GLY A 125 12.91 8.47 6.11
N GLU A 126 13.22 7.23 6.53
CA GLU A 126 14.53 6.62 6.35
C GLU A 126 14.73 6.16 4.88
N LEU A 127 13.69 5.65 4.24
CA LEU A 127 13.71 5.25 2.83
C LEU A 127 13.92 6.45 1.89
N ALA A 128 13.33 7.61 2.24
CA ALA A 128 13.41 8.87 1.50
C ALA A 128 13.24 8.70 -0.02
N PRO A 129 12.11 8.14 -0.50
CA PRO A 129 11.96 7.79 -1.91
C PRO A 129 11.96 9.04 -2.81
N VAL A 130 12.53 8.91 -4.00
CA VAL A 130 12.40 9.92 -5.07
C VAL A 130 11.02 9.77 -5.69
N ILE A 131 10.25 10.86 -5.68
CA ILE A 131 8.88 10.86 -6.22
C ILE A 131 8.90 11.30 -7.68
N CYS A 132 8.37 10.45 -8.56
CA CYS A 132 8.20 10.73 -9.98
C CYS A 132 6.70 10.77 -10.31
N TYR A 133 6.24 11.87 -10.91
CA TYR A 133 4.85 12.01 -11.33
C TYR A 133 4.69 11.59 -12.78
N LEU A 134 3.72 10.68 -13.04
CA LEU A 134 3.30 10.32 -14.39
C LEU A 134 2.21 11.31 -14.83
N THR A 135 2.42 11.98 -15.96
CA THR A 135 1.54 13.05 -16.47
C THR A 135 0.71 12.59 -17.68
N GLU A 136 1.13 11.54 -18.37
CA GLU A 136 0.44 11.04 -19.57
C GLU A 136 -0.51 9.90 -19.21
N GLN A 137 -1.72 9.93 -19.78
CA GLN A 137 -2.75 8.91 -19.58
C GLN A 137 -3.02 8.22 -20.93
N HIS A 138 -2.81 6.89 -20.96
CA HIS A 138 -2.99 6.08 -22.17
C HIS A 138 -4.14 5.08 -22.08
N ARG A 139 -4.85 5.02 -20.95
CA ARG A 139 -5.87 3.99 -20.67
C ARG A 139 -7.26 4.29 -21.24
N GLN A 140 -7.54 5.55 -21.58
CA GLN A 140 -8.89 5.96 -21.96
C GLN A 140 -8.87 6.78 -23.25
N ASP A 141 -9.60 6.25 -24.26
CA ASP A 141 -9.84 6.96 -25.53
C ASP A 141 -10.99 7.99 -25.43
N ASP A 142 -11.77 7.97 -24.32
CA ASP A 142 -12.87 8.89 -24.08
C ASP A 142 -12.35 10.19 -23.44
N GLY A 143 -12.00 11.15 -24.29
CA GLY A 143 -11.48 12.45 -23.85
C GLY A 143 -12.41 13.20 -22.89
N ARG A 144 -13.75 13.04 -23.00
CA ARG A 144 -14.70 13.69 -22.11
C ARG A 144 -14.68 13.12 -20.70
N LEU A 145 -14.60 11.79 -20.55
CA LEU A 145 -14.49 11.15 -19.22
C LEU A 145 -13.15 11.51 -18.57
N LEU A 146 -12.08 11.55 -19.35
CA LEU A 146 -10.78 11.95 -18.87
C LEU A 146 -10.77 13.38 -18.33
N HIS A 147 -11.45 14.31 -19.01
CA HIS A 147 -11.61 15.69 -18.56
C HIS A 147 -12.31 15.74 -17.21
N VAL A 148 -13.49 15.12 -17.09
CA VAL A 148 -14.25 15.04 -15.82
C VAL A 148 -13.41 14.49 -14.68
N LEU A 149 -12.67 13.40 -14.91
CA LEU A 149 -11.81 12.78 -13.88
C LEU A 149 -10.65 13.71 -13.47
N THR A 150 -10.12 14.48 -14.42
CA THR A 150 -9.06 15.47 -14.15
C THR A 150 -9.59 16.60 -13.28
N ASP A 151 -10.78 17.11 -13.57
CA ASP A 151 -11.42 18.20 -12.82
C ASP A 151 -11.85 17.76 -11.42
N ILE A 152 -12.31 16.51 -11.26
CA ILE A 152 -12.55 15.91 -9.95
C ILE A 152 -11.25 15.88 -9.11
N ARG A 153 -10.15 15.46 -9.69
CA ARG A 153 -8.84 15.44 -8.99
C ARG A 153 -8.33 16.82 -8.63
N ALA A 154 -8.56 17.80 -9.50
CA ALA A 154 -8.18 19.18 -9.28
C ALA A 154 -9.13 19.92 -8.32
N GLY A 155 -10.29 19.34 -7.98
CA GLY A 155 -11.34 20.00 -7.20
C GLY A 155 -12.06 21.12 -7.97
N CYS A 156 -12.04 21.09 -9.31
CA CYS A 156 -12.57 22.14 -10.20
C CYS A 156 -13.86 21.72 -10.94
N VAL A 157 -14.63 20.79 -10.37
CA VAL A 157 -15.84 20.23 -11.00
C VAL A 157 -16.86 21.33 -11.32
N ASP A 158 -17.18 21.50 -12.59
CA ASP A 158 -18.15 22.44 -13.10
C ASP A 158 -19.53 21.80 -13.41
N GLN A 159 -20.45 22.56 -14.04
CA GLN A 159 -21.79 22.06 -14.38
C GLN A 159 -21.75 21.09 -15.55
N ASP A 160 -20.87 21.29 -16.53
CA ASP A 160 -20.72 20.42 -17.70
C ASP A 160 -20.21 19.04 -17.29
N ASP A 161 -19.33 18.97 -16.30
CA ASP A 161 -18.85 17.72 -15.70
C ASP A 161 -19.97 16.95 -15.02
N ARG A 162 -20.81 17.66 -14.23
CA ARG A 162 -21.96 17.06 -13.55
C ARG A 162 -22.97 16.49 -14.55
N ASP A 163 -23.27 17.23 -15.62
CA ASP A 163 -24.18 16.80 -16.67
C ASP A 163 -23.63 15.59 -17.43
N ALA A 164 -22.32 15.55 -17.65
CA ALA A 164 -21.64 14.39 -18.24
C ALA A 164 -21.78 13.14 -17.38
N LEU A 165 -21.64 13.26 -16.04
CA LEU A 165 -21.81 12.16 -15.11
C LEU A 165 -23.28 11.68 -15.04
N VAL A 166 -24.24 12.61 -14.93
CA VAL A 166 -25.68 12.29 -14.88
C VAL A 166 -26.13 11.55 -16.14
N THR A 167 -25.68 11.98 -17.32
CA THR A 167 -25.98 11.32 -18.58
C THR A 167 -25.52 9.85 -18.61
N ARG A 168 -24.44 9.51 -17.90
CA ARG A 168 -23.92 8.15 -17.80
C ARG A 168 -24.65 7.29 -16.77
N LEU A 169 -25.13 7.88 -15.68
CA LEU A 169 -25.93 7.19 -14.67
C LEU A 169 -27.24 6.68 -15.29
N GLY A 170 -27.94 7.49 -16.10
CA GLY A 170 -29.16 7.07 -16.79
C GLY A 170 -28.98 5.87 -17.72
N ARG A 171 -27.81 5.77 -18.39
CA ARG A 171 -27.50 4.61 -19.26
C ARG A 171 -27.23 3.30 -18.51
N SER A 172 -26.87 3.35 -17.25
CA SER A 172 -26.61 2.14 -16.45
C SER A 172 -27.91 1.50 -15.96
N GLU A 173 -28.99 2.27 -15.80
CA GLU A 173 -30.30 1.77 -15.38
C GLU A 173 -31.06 1.12 -16.54
N GLU A 174 -30.85 1.57 -17.78
CA GLU A 174 -31.49 0.97 -18.99
C GLU A 174 -30.89 -0.41 -19.35
N ARG A 175 -29.78 -0.84 -18.75
CA ARG A 175 -29.12 -2.12 -19.02
C ARG A 175 -29.38 -3.20 -17.94
N ARG A 176 -30.27 -2.94 -17.00
CA ARG A 176 -30.75 -3.91 -16.00
C ARG A 176 -32.19 -4.34 -16.32
#